data_da95c09c8fe56be4a686f6db0276e031
#
_entry.id   da95c09c8fe56be4a686f6db0276e031
#
_cell.length_a   1.000
_cell.length_b   1.000
_cell.length_c   1.000
_cell.angle_alpha   90.00
_cell.angle_beta   90.00
_cell.angle_gamma   90.00
#
_symmetry.space_group_name_H-M   'P 1'
#
loop_
_entity.id
_entity.type
_entity.pdbx_description
1 polymer ?
#
loop_
_entity_poly.entity_id
_entity_poly.type
_entity_poly.pdbx_seq_one_letter_code
_entity_poly.pdbx_strand_id
1 'polypeptide(L)'
;MRLKVACFLTDFSTWDQEKIVSLEKLLTSYGIRIERLGQIRRLLSTYIEKETGKEKLATFYAYLDPESKLLLCFTLERKWVIAQTIGQIAQTASGFYYLFIGPTTFDLLKRRILEEHPFT
;
A
#
# COMPACT_ATOMS: atom_id res chain seq x y z
N MET A 1 5.44 19.13 1.34
CA MET A 1 4.61 17.92 1.33
C MET A 1 5.01 16.98 2.44
N ARG A 2 4.04 16.36 3.05
CA ARG A 2 4.28 15.45 4.17
C ARG A 2 4.13 14.02 3.72
N LEU A 3 5.10 13.17 4.07
CA LEU A 3 5.01 11.73 3.84
C LEU A 3 3.87 11.15 4.69
N LYS A 4 3.01 10.38 4.05
CA LYS A 4 1.89 9.72 4.71
C LYS A 4 2.08 8.21 4.63
N VAL A 5 1.49 7.52 5.60
CA VAL A 5 1.49 6.07 5.63
C VAL A 5 0.05 5.59 5.71
N ALA A 6 -0.31 4.75 4.75
CA ALA A 6 -1.56 4.00 4.79
C ALA A 6 -1.23 2.56 5.16
N CYS A 7 -1.93 2.01 6.13
CA CYS A 7 -1.69 0.66 6.60
C CYS A 7 -2.93 -0.20 6.35
N PHE A 8 -2.69 -1.41 5.83
CA PHE A 8 -3.76 -2.36 5.54
C PHE A 8 -3.43 -3.72 6.15
N LEU A 9 -4.42 -4.31 6.80
CA LEU A 9 -4.33 -5.71 7.21
C LEU A 9 -4.78 -6.56 6.04
N THR A 10 -3.97 -7.56 5.67
CA THR A 10 -4.27 -8.43 4.54
C THR A 10 -4.29 -9.88 4.98
N ASP A 11 -4.95 -10.74 4.19
CA ASP A 11 -4.87 -12.19 4.39
C ASP A 11 -3.60 -12.79 3.75
N PHE A 12 -2.74 -11.95 3.20
CA PHE A 12 -1.55 -12.37 2.47
C PHE A 12 -0.31 -12.12 3.32
N SER A 13 0.58 -13.11 3.39
CA SER A 13 1.89 -12.98 4.04
C SER A 13 3.01 -12.76 3.05
N THR A 14 2.76 -12.95 1.75
CA THR A 14 3.73 -12.73 0.69
C THR A 14 3.06 -12.02 -0.49
N TRP A 15 3.89 -11.39 -1.33
CA TRP A 15 3.39 -10.74 -2.54
C TRP A 15 2.85 -11.76 -3.54
N ASP A 16 3.59 -12.83 -3.71
CA ASP A 16 3.23 -13.92 -4.62
C ASP A 16 3.01 -15.19 -3.83
N GLN A 17 1.81 -15.74 -3.93
CA GLN A 17 1.49 -17.05 -3.36
C GLN A 17 1.09 -17.98 -4.48
N GLU A 18 1.39 -19.27 -4.32
CA GLU A 18 0.96 -20.31 -5.29
C GLU A 18 -0.56 -20.51 -5.30
N LYS A 19 -1.27 -19.85 -4.40
CA LYS A 19 -2.73 -19.92 -4.34
C LYS A 19 -3.39 -19.06 -5.41
N ILE A 20 -4.66 -19.32 -5.64
CA ILE A 20 -5.49 -18.77 -6.73
C ILE A 20 -5.40 -17.25 -6.87
N VAL A 21 -5.27 -16.52 -5.76
CA VAL A 21 -5.12 -15.06 -5.80
C VAL A 21 -3.97 -14.65 -4.91
N SER A 22 -2.93 -14.05 -5.50
CA SER A 22 -1.85 -13.41 -4.76
C SER A 22 -2.19 -11.94 -4.49
N LEU A 23 -1.45 -11.31 -3.58
CA LEU A 23 -1.63 -9.87 -3.33
C LEU A 23 -1.37 -9.05 -4.59
N GLU A 24 -0.34 -9.40 -5.37
CA GLU A 24 -0.07 -8.71 -6.63
C GLU A 24 -1.24 -8.86 -7.62
N LYS A 25 -1.83 -10.03 -7.72
CA LYS A 25 -3.00 -10.25 -8.59
C LYS A 25 -4.20 -9.43 -8.14
N LEU A 26 -4.43 -9.37 -6.82
CA LEU A 26 -5.52 -8.55 -6.28
C LEU A 26 -5.33 -7.08 -6.67
N LEU A 27 -4.15 -6.52 -6.40
CA LEU A 27 -3.86 -5.13 -6.71
C LEU A 27 -3.96 -4.85 -8.22
N THR A 28 -3.43 -5.75 -9.03
CA THR A 28 -3.49 -5.63 -10.50
C THR A 28 -4.93 -5.65 -11.02
N SER A 29 -5.80 -6.43 -10.39
CA SER A 29 -7.22 -6.47 -10.78
C SER A 29 -7.94 -5.14 -10.55
N TYR A 30 -7.41 -4.28 -9.69
CA TYR A 30 -7.92 -2.92 -9.47
C TYR A 30 -7.22 -1.87 -10.31
N GLY A 31 -6.43 -2.29 -11.29
CA GLY A 31 -5.74 -1.39 -12.20
C GLY A 31 -4.43 -0.82 -11.67
N ILE A 32 -3.92 -1.36 -10.56
CA ILE A 32 -2.65 -0.92 -10.00
C ILE A 32 -1.50 -1.62 -10.72
N ARG A 33 -0.55 -0.83 -11.22
CA ARG A 33 0.66 -1.37 -11.82
C ARG A 33 1.73 -1.52 -10.75
N ILE A 34 2.43 -2.65 -10.75
CA ILE A 34 3.39 -2.99 -9.70
C ILE A 34 4.79 -3.09 -10.30
N GLU A 35 5.74 -2.38 -9.70
CA GLU A 35 7.14 -2.48 -10.03
C GLU A 35 7.90 -3.06 -8.83
N ARG A 36 8.75 -4.05 -9.09
CA ARG A 36 9.50 -4.71 -8.04
C ARG A 36 10.79 -3.95 -7.74
N LEU A 37 10.98 -3.55 -6.48
CA LEU A 37 12.16 -2.83 -6.01
C LEU A 37 12.73 -3.58 -4.78
N GLY A 38 13.24 -4.79 -5.01
CA GLY A 38 13.73 -5.64 -3.91
C GLY A 38 12.60 -6.05 -2.97
N GLN A 39 12.71 -5.69 -1.69
CA GLN A 39 11.70 -6.00 -0.67
C GLN A 39 10.47 -5.09 -0.77
N ILE A 40 10.60 -3.98 -1.48
CA ILE A 40 9.54 -2.98 -1.60
C ILE A 40 8.94 -3.09 -3.00
N ARG A 41 7.65 -2.75 -3.11
CA ARG A 41 6.97 -2.62 -4.40
C ARG A 41 6.58 -1.17 -4.61
N ARG A 42 6.80 -0.67 -5.82
CA ARG A 42 6.25 0.63 -6.21
C ARG A 42 4.93 0.40 -6.90
N LEU A 43 3.86 0.97 -6.33
CA LEU A 43 2.51 0.83 -6.84
C LEU A 43 2.11 2.11 -7.56
N LEU A 44 1.63 1.97 -8.78
CA LEU A 44 1.20 3.07 -9.63
C LEU A 44 -0.28 2.93 -9.92
N SER A 45 -1.06 3.92 -9.54
CA SER A 45 -2.51 3.91 -9.73
C SER A 45 -2.97 5.24 -10.29
N THR A 46 -3.89 5.19 -11.25
CA THR A 46 -4.45 6.41 -11.82
C THR A 46 -5.65 6.89 -11.01
N TYR A 47 -5.84 8.20 -10.98
CA TYR A 47 -6.99 8.83 -10.35
C TYR A 47 -7.40 10.06 -11.14
N ILE A 48 -8.61 10.54 -10.90
CA ILE A 48 -9.12 11.74 -11.55
C ILE A 48 -9.01 12.92 -10.59
N GLU A 49 -8.28 13.95 -10.99
CA GLU A 49 -8.17 15.17 -10.20
C GLU A 49 -9.48 15.94 -10.23
N LYS A 50 -9.96 16.30 -9.04
CA LYS A 50 -11.28 16.92 -8.90
C LYS A 50 -11.40 18.29 -9.56
N GLU A 51 -10.34 19.10 -9.50
CA GLU A 51 -10.37 20.47 -10.01
C GLU A 51 -10.31 20.55 -11.53
N THR A 52 -9.50 19.70 -12.16
CA THR A 52 -9.25 19.75 -13.59
C THR A 52 -9.94 18.65 -14.38
N GLY A 53 -10.42 17.59 -13.71
CA GLY A 53 -10.96 16.40 -14.36
C GLY A 53 -9.94 15.57 -15.11
N LYS A 54 -8.67 15.88 -14.96
CA LYS A 54 -7.59 15.17 -15.65
C LYS A 54 -7.17 13.91 -14.91
N GLU A 55 -6.78 12.91 -15.67
CA GLU A 55 -6.23 11.69 -15.13
C GLU A 55 -4.79 11.93 -14.70
N LYS A 56 -4.46 11.54 -13.48
CA LYS A 56 -3.12 11.65 -12.91
C LYS A 56 -2.67 10.31 -12.33
N LEU A 57 -1.37 10.19 -12.13
CA LEU A 57 -0.75 8.98 -11.59
C LEU A 57 -0.37 9.18 -10.14
N ALA A 58 -0.85 8.29 -9.27
CA ALA A 58 -0.45 8.25 -7.86
C ALA A 58 0.61 7.18 -7.67
N THR A 59 1.62 7.49 -6.86
CA THR A 59 2.72 6.58 -6.56
C THR A 59 2.75 6.24 -5.08
N PHE A 60 2.86 4.94 -4.79
CA PHE A 60 2.96 4.42 -3.44
C PHE A 60 4.16 3.48 -3.36
N TYR A 61 4.87 3.50 -2.23
CA TYR A 61 5.91 2.52 -1.95
C TYR A 61 5.39 1.59 -0.87
N ALA A 62 5.28 0.31 -1.19
CA ALA A 62 4.60 -0.66 -0.35
C ALA A 62 5.55 -1.71 0.20
N TYR A 63 5.43 -1.99 1.48
CA TYR A 63 6.14 -3.06 2.17
C TYR A 63 5.11 -3.97 2.84
N LEU A 64 5.23 -5.27 2.60
CA LEU A 64 4.39 -6.27 3.24
C LEU A 64 5.19 -6.97 4.34
N ASP A 65 4.74 -6.83 5.59
CA ASP A 65 5.34 -7.55 6.70
C ASP A 65 4.72 -8.95 6.78
N PRO A 66 5.52 -10.01 6.56
CA PRO A 66 4.96 -11.37 6.50
C PRO A 66 4.43 -11.88 7.83
N GLU A 67 4.98 -11.43 8.94
CA GLU A 67 4.53 -11.90 10.26
C GLU A 67 3.18 -11.31 10.66
N SER A 68 3.04 -10.01 10.54
CA SER A 68 1.81 -9.31 10.94
C SER A 68 0.77 -9.27 9.82
N LYS A 69 1.15 -9.58 8.59
CA LYS A 69 0.32 -9.45 7.39
C LYS A 69 -0.15 -8.01 7.16
N LEU A 70 0.68 -7.06 7.57
CA LEU A 70 0.43 -5.65 7.37
C LEU A 70 1.09 -5.16 6.10
N LEU A 71 0.31 -4.50 5.25
CA LEU A 71 0.81 -3.82 4.07
C LEU A 71 0.94 -2.34 4.41
N LEU A 72 2.17 -1.84 4.40
CA LEU A 72 2.47 -0.44 4.68
C LEU A 72 2.72 0.29 3.36
N CYS A 73 1.92 1.31 3.09
CA CYS A 73 2.04 2.09 1.86
C CYS A 73 2.47 3.51 2.21
N PHE A 74 3.63 3.90 1.71
CA PHE A 74 4.21 5.23 1.93
C PHE A 74 3.97 6.08 0.70
N THR A 75 3.47 7.30 0.89
CA THR A 75 3.17 8.17 -0.24
C THR A 75 3.20 9.64 0.15
N LEU A 76 3.45 10.50 -0.85
CA LEU A 76 3.30 11.96 -0.71
C LEU A 76 1.93 12.43 -1.19
N GLU A 77 1.07 11.51 -1.63
CA GLU A 77 -0.24 11.84 -2.16
C GLU A 77 -1.19 12.33 -1.05
N ARG A 78 -2.21 13.09 -1.44
CA ARG A 78 -3.23 13.60 -0.53
C ARG A 78 -4.14 12.47 -0.05
N LYS A 79 -4.77 12.64 1.11
CA LYS A 79 -5.65 11.62 1.69
C LYS A 79 -6.76 11.18 0.76
N TRP A 80 -7.37 12.11 0.03
CA TRP A 80 -8.45 11.75 -0.88
C TRP A 80 -7.96 10.93 -2.07
N VAL A 81 -6.70 11.12 -2.49
CA VAL A 81 -6.10 10.30 -3.54
C VAL A 81 -5.90 8.86 -3.04
N ILE A 82 -5.43 8.71 -1.79
CA ILE A 82 -5.28 7.39 -1.18
C ILE A 82 -6.64 6.68 -1.14
N ALA A 83 -7.69 7.38 -0.75
CA ALA A 83 -9.05 6.83 -0.66
C ALA A 83 -9.61 6.40 -2.02
N GLN A 84 -9.29 7.14 -3.08
CA GLN A 84 -9.77 6.80 -4.43
C GLN A 84 -8.97 5.68 -5.11
N THR A 85 -7.75 5.45 -4.65
CA THR A 85 -6.87 4.44 -5.26
C THR A 85 -6.79 3.19 -4.39
N ILE A 86 -5.69 3.04 -3.62
CA ILE A 86 -5.49 1.83 -2.83
C ILE A 86 -6.52 1.67 -1.70
N GLY A 87 -7.01 2.77 -1.13
CA GLY A 87 -8.03 2.72 -0.08
C GLY A 87 -9.36 2.16 -0.55
N GLN A 88 -9.69 2.29 -1.83
CA GLN A 88 -10.90 1.75 -2.40
C GLN A 88 -10.94 0.22 -2.35
N ILE A 89 -9.78 -0.41 -2.43
CA ILE A 89 -9.67 -1.87 -2.36
C ILE A 89 -10.17 -2.37 -1.02
N ALA A 90 -9.85 -1.66 0.06
CA ALA A 90 -10.29 -2.03 1.40
C ALA A 90 -11.82 -1.98 1.57
N GLN A 91 -12.52 -1.21 0.75
CA GLN A 91 -13.97 -1.11 0.80
C GLN A 91 -14.67 -2.21 0.00
N THR A 92 -13.99 -2.80 -0.97
CA THR A 92 -14.62 -3.71 -1.93
C THR A 92 -14.03 -5.11 -1.94
N ALA A 93 -12.77 -5.29 -1.55
CA ALA A 93 -12.10 -6.58 -1.56
C ALA A 93 -12.23 -7.28 -0.20
N SER A 94 -12.49 -8.58 -0.24
CA SER A 94 -12.46 -9.41 0.96
C SER A 94 -11.01 -9.69 1.34
N GLY A 95 -10.71 -9.66 2.64
CA GLY A 95 -9.36 -9.97 3.14
C GLY A 95 -8.37 -8.82 3.03
N PHE A 96 -8.86 -7.60 2.85
CA PHE A 96 -8.02 -6.41 2.73
C PHE A 96 -8.71 -5.28 3.51
N TYR A 97 -8.13 -4.88 4.65
CA TYR A 97 -8.76 -3.97 5.58
C TYR A 97 -7.88 -2.77 5.88
N TYR A 98 -8.45 -1.57 5.78
CA TYR A 98 -7.75 -0.34 6.16
C TYR A 98 -7.61 -0.29 7.67
N LEU A 99 -6.38 -0.05 8.17
CA LEU A 99 -6.11 0.09 9.59
C LEU A 99 -5.67 1.51 9.90
N PHE A 100 -6.27 2.08 10.94
CA PHE A 100 -5.75 3.30 11.52
C PHE A 100 -4.66 2.93 12.53
N ILE A 101 -3.45 3.50 12.35
CA ILE A 101 -2.34 3.25 13.25
C ILE A 101 -2.02 4.55 14.00
N GLY A 102 -2.04 4.47 15.35
CA GLY A 102 -1.64 5.59 16.19
C GLY A 102 -0.15 5.89 16.05
N PRO A 103 0.30 7.10 16.41
CA PRO A 103 1.70 7.50 16.25
C PRO A 103 2.72 6.57 16.91
N THR A 104 2.42 6.09 18.12
CA THR A 104 3.32 5.18 18.84
C THR A 104 3.50 3.85 18.13
N THR A 105 2.39 3.25 17.68
CA THR A 105 2.43 1.99 16.93
C THR A 105 3.17 2.17 15.62
N PHE A 106 2.94 3.29 14.95
CA PHE A 106 3.63 3.62 13.71
C PHE A 106 5.15 3.69 13.92
N ASP A 107 5.60 4.34 14.98
CA ASP A 107 7.03 4.46 15.28
C ASP A 107 7.66 3.10 15.54
N LEU A 108 6.97 2.20 16.24
CA LEU A 108 7.44 0.85 16.49
C LEU A 108 7.58 0.05 15.18
N LEU A 109 6.60 0.14 14.30
CA LEU A 109 6.64 -0.53 13.00
C LEU A 109 7.76 0.02 12.13
N LYS A 110 7.93 1.33 12.12
CA LYS A 110 8.99 1.99 11.37
C LYS A 110 10.37 1.51 11.83
N ARG A 111 10.60 1.42 13.15
CA ARG A 111 11.86 0.92 13.71
C ARG A 111 12.12 -0.52 13.27
N ARG A 112 11.11 -1.37 13.36
CA ARG A 112 11.22 -2.77 12.95
C ARG A 112 11.60 -2.91 11.48
N ILE A 113 10.97 -2.15 10.61
CA ILE A 113 11.28 -2.15 9.18
C ILE A 113 12.71 -1.70 8.93
N LEU A 114 13.17 -0.64 9.60
CA LEU A 114 14.53 -0.12 9.45
C LEU A 114 15.59 -1.08 9.98
N GLU A 115 15.28 -1.84 11.04
CA GLU A 115 16.18 -2.86 11.57
C GLU A 115 16.32 -4.05 10.63
N GLU A 116 15.22 -4.51 10.07
CA GLU A 116 15.21 -5.65 9.14
C GLU A 116 15.72 -5.28 7.74
N HIS A 117 15.42 -4.06 7.30
CA HIS A 117 15.73 -3.60 5.94
C HIS A 117 16.29 -2.18 5.98
N PRO A 118 17.54 -2.00 6.43
CA PRO A 118 18.13 -0.66 6.48
C PRO A 118 18.25 -0.05 5.10
N PHE A 119 17.72 1.17 4.97
CA PHE A 119 17.78 1.94 3.73
C PHE A 119 19.11 2.72 3.68
N THR A 120 20.17 2.04 3.48
CA THR A 120 21.49 2.68 3.35
C THR A 120 22.10 2.36 2.01
#